data_286137bb59849e90d209cd95a9204424
#
_entry.id   286137bb59849e90d209cd95a9204424
#
_cell.length_a   1.000
_cell.length_b   1.000
_cell.length_c   1.000
_cell.angle_alpha   90.00
_cell.angle_beta   90.00
_cell.angle_gamma   90.00
#
_symmetry.space_group_name_H-M   'P 1'
#
loop_
_entity.id
_entity.type
_entity.pdbx_description
1 polymer ?
#
loop_
_entity_poly.entity_id
_entity_poly.type
_entity_poly.pdbx_seq_one_letter_code
_entity_poly.pdbx_strand_id
1 'polypeptide(L)'
;MFDIFLDDAPALVVVLPLLISAIIAFMPSKIWPWIISIITMLLHLFLSLHLLKEISVSGLIIYEFGNWEPPWGISFKIDGVNIGLQLLFSIFVLVSTFYSRKIFLNEIDYRDSGKAYSLW
;
A
#
# COMPACT_ATOMS: atom_id res chain seq x y z
N MET A 1 19.06 -0.80 10.39
CA MET A 1 18.44 -0.59 9.05
C MET A 1 16.95 -0.92 9.07
N PHE A 2 16.57 -2.09 9.56
CA PHE A 2 15.15 -2.50 9.64
C PHE A 2 14.35 -1.64 10.63
N ASP A 3 14.95 -1.24 11.75
CA ASP A 3 14.30 -0.37 12.75
C ASP A 3 13.99 1.02 12.18
N ILE A 4 14.92 1.63 11.44
CA ILE A 4 14.71 2.91 10.74
C ILE A 4 13.54 2.80 9.75
N PHE A 5 13.43 1.67 9.05
CA PHE A 5 12.33 1.41 8.11
C PHE A 5 10.97 1.32 8.84
N LEU A 6 10.94 0.75 10.04
CA LEU A 6 9.72 0.65 10.84
C LEU A 6 9.35 1.98 11.52
N ASP A 7 10.33 2.79 11.89
CA ASP A 7 10.08 4.13 12.45
C ASP A 7 9.37 5.05 11.44
N ASP A 8 9.65 4.88 10.15
CA ASP A 8 8.99 5.60 9.07
C ASP A 8 7.75 4.87 8.49
N ALA A 9 7.25 3.85 9.17
CA ALA A 9 6.09 3.08 8.72
C ALA A 9 4.87 3.93 8.35
N PRO A 10 4.47 5.00 9.07
CA PRO A 10 3.36 5.86 8.67
C PRO A 10 3.54 6.52 7.30
N ALA A 11 4.75 6.95 6.98
CA ALA A 11 5.07 7.51 5.66
C ALA A 11 5.12 6.44 4.58
N LEU A 12 5.73 5.30 4.88
CA LEU A 12 5.90 4.20 3.95
C LEU A 12 4.57 3.58 3.51
N VAL A 13 3.60 3.48 4.42
CA VAL A 13 2.26 2.99 4.12
C VAL A 13 1.59 3.80 3.00
N VAL A 14 1.83 5.11 2.93
CA VAL A 14 1.26 5.98 1.89
C VAL A 14 2.14 6.01 0.64
N VAL A 15 3.44 6.17 0.81
CA VAL A 15 4.38 6.42 -0.29
C VAL A 15 4.66 5.17 -1.11
N LEU A 16 4.81 4.01 -0.48
CA LEU A 16 5.14 2.75 -1.17
C LEU A 16 4.13 2.36 -2.25
N PRO A 17 2.82 2.28 -1.97
CA PRO A 17 1.84 1.93 -3.01
C PRO A 17 1.84 2.92 -4.17
N LEU A 18 2.00 4.23 -3.89
CA LEU A 18 2.04 5.27 -4.91
C LEU A 18 3.24 5.14 -5.84
N LEU A 19 4.44 4.97 -5.28
CA LEU A 19 5.66 4.82 -6.08
C LEU A 19 5.62 3.53 -6.91
N ILE A 20 5.20 2.43 -6.31
CA ILE A 20 5.14 1.14 -7.00
C ILE A 20 4.08 1.15 -8.09
N SER A 21 2.93 1.80 -7.89
CA SER A 21 1.90 1.95 -8.92
C SER A 21 2.41 2.70 -10.14
N ALA A 22 3.19 3.77 -9.92
CA ALA A 22 3.83 4.52 -11.01
C ALA A 22 4.84 3.66 -11.78
N ILE A 23 5.63 2.86 -11.09
CA ILE A 23 6.59 1.94 -11.72
C ILE A 23 5.88 0.87 -12.54
N ILE A 24 4.83 0.27 -11.99
CA ILE A 24 4.03 -0.76 -12.64
C ILE A 24 3.40 -0.25 -13.94
N ALA A 25 2.95 1.01 -13.97
CA ALA A 25 2.32 1.63 -15.14
C ALA A 25 3.21 1.63 -16.40
N PHE A 26 4.53 1.64 -16.22
CA PHE A 26 5.50 1.61 -17.30
C PHE A 26 6.02 0.20 -17.67
N MET A 27 5.56 -0.83 -16.97
CA MET A 27 6.04 -2.20 -17.22
C MET A 27 5.32 -2.88 -18.39
N PRO A 28 6.02 -3.27 -19.43
CA PRO A 28 5.43 -3.92 -20.60
C PRO A 28 5.25 -5.44 -20.42
N SER A 29 4.81 -5.88 -19.25
CA SER A 29 4.69 -7.31 -18.92
C SER A 29 3.28 -7.69 -18.52
N LYS A 30 2.92 -8.98 -18.71
CA LYS A 30 1.58 -9.51 -18.39
C LYS A 30 1.48 -10.07 -16.96
N ILE A 31 2.58 -10.50 -16.38
CA ILE A 31 2.61 -11.21 -15.10
C ILE A 31 3.22 -10.36 -14.00
N TRP A 32 4.29 -9.64 -14.30
CA TRP A 32 5.04 -8.86 -13.32
C TRP A 32 4.22 -7.80 -12.60
N PRO A 33 3.37 -7.00 -13.28
CA PRO A 33 2.51 -6.03 -12.59
C PRO A 33 1.64 -6.67 -11.52
N TRP A 34 1.06 -7.82 -11.80
CA TRP A 34 0.22 -8.55 -10.84
C TRP A 34 1.02 -9.07 -9.64
N ILE A 35 2.19 -9.68 -9.89
CA ILE A 35 3.07 -10.18 -8.80
C ILE A 35 3.53 -9.03 -7.90
N ILE A 36 3.99 -7.94 -8.50
CA ILE A 36 4.46 -6.77 -7.76
C ILE A 36 3.32 -6.14 -6.95
N SER A 37 2.12 -6.07 -7.51
CA SER A 37 0.94 -5.58 -6.78
C SER A 37 0.63 -6.43 -5.54
N ILE A 38 0.68 -7.75 -5.64
CA ILE A 38 0.47 -8.65 -4.50
C ILE A 38 1.55 -8.43 -3.44
N ILE A 39 2.82 -8.39 -3.83
CA ILE A 39 3.93 -8.17 -2.90
C ILE A 39 3.78 -6.82 -2.19
N THR A 40 3.41 -5.78 -2.94
CA THR A 40 3.18 -4.44 -2.37
C THR A 40 2.04 -4.45 -1.36
N MET A 41 0.93 -5.13 -1.66
CA MET A 41 -0.21 -5.21 -0.75
C MET A 41 0.10 -6.04 0.50
N LEU A 42 0.89 -7.10 0.37
CA LEU A 42 1.36 -7.87 1.53
C LEU A 42 2.27 -7.03 2.42
N LEU A 43 3.18 -6.28 1.82
CA LEU A 43 4.05 -5.36 2.56
C LEU A 43 3.24 -4.26 3.24
N HIS A 44 2.26 -3.68 2.54
CA HIS A 44 1.36 -2.68 3.09
C HIS A 44 0.55 -3.23 4.28
N LEU A 45 0.04 -4.46 4.15
CA LEU A 45 -0.68 -5.13 5.24
C LEU A 45 0.24 -5.37 6.44
N PHE A 46 1.48 -5.79 6.22
CA PHE A 46 2.48 -5.98 7.27
C PHE A 46 2.77 -4.68 8.03
N LEU A 47 3.00 -3.58 7.30
CA LEU A 47 3.22 -2.26 7.91
C LEU A 47 1.99 -1.79 8.70
N SER A 48 0.80 -2.02 8.18
CA SER A 48 -0.46 -1.68 8.87
C SER A 48 -0.65 -2.46 10.17
N LEU A 49 -0.29 -3.75 10.18
CA LEU A 49 -0.31 -4.57 11.40
C LEU A 49 0.73 -4.11 12.42
N HIS A 50 1.90 -3.68 11.96
CA HIS A 50 2.92 -3.09 12.82
C HIS A 50 2.41 -1.80 13.48
N LEU A 51 1.81 -0.90 12.72
CA LEU A 51 1.20 0.32 13.24
C LEU A 51 0.06 0.03 14.22
N LEU A 52 -0.76 -0.98 13.96
CA LEU A 52 -1.80 -1.41 14.89
C LEU A 52 -1.21 -1.84 16.23
N LYS A 53 -0.11 -2.58 16.21
CA LYS A 53 0.59 -3.00 17.42
C LYS A 53 1.11 -1.80 18.21
N GLU A 54 1.72 -0.82 17.53
CA GLU A 54 2.21 0.40 18.17
C GLU A 54 1.06 1.21 18.80
N ILE A 55 -0.05 1.38 18.10
CA ILE A 55 -1.23 2.08 18.61
C ILE A 55 -1.82 1.36 19.83
N SER A 56 -1.79 0.03 19.86
CA SER A 56 -2.28 -0.75 21.00
C SER A 56 -1.48 -0.48 22.29
N VAL A 57 -0.24 -0.04 22.15
CA VAL A 57 0.65 0.30 23.28
C VAL A 57 0.60 1.79 23.62
N SER A 58 0.67 2.67 22.62
CA SER A 58 0.79 4.13 22.78
C SER A 58 -0.52 4.90 22.59
N GLY A 59 -1.57 4.26 22.06
CA GLY A 59 -2.92 4.80 21.87
C GLY A 59 -3.08 5.73 20.68
N LEU A 60 -2.09 6.54 20.35
CA LEU A 60 -2.12 7.51 19.27
C LEU A 60 -0.72 7.73 18.71
N ILE A 61 -0.58 7.67 17.40
CA ILE A 61 0.67 8.01 16.72
C ILE A 61 0.48 9.31 15.95
N ILE A 62 1.37 10.28 16.22
CA ILE A 62 1.48 11.51 15.43
C ILE A 62 2.81 11.45 14.70
N TYR A 63 2.75 11.40 13.37
CA TYR A 63 3.93 11.40 12.52
C TYR A 63 4.03 12.73 11.76
N GLU A 64 5.14 13.41 11.93
CA GLU A 64 5.42 14.69 11.25
C GLU A 64 6.34 14.44 10.06
N PHE A 65 5.83 14.74 8.85
CA PHE A 65 6.62 14.60 7.64
C PHE A 65 7.77 15.60 7.61
N GLY A 66 9.00 15.08 7.51
CA GLY A 66 10.21 15.90 7.43
C GLY A 66 10.59 16.64 8.73
N ASN A 67 10.04 16.23 9.88
CA ASN A 67 10.25 16.88 11.18
C ASN A 67 9.83 18.37 11.22
N TRP A 68 8.86 18.76 10.41
CA TRP A 68 8.31 20.11 10.40
C TRP A 68 7.00 20.15 11.18
N GLU A 69 6.96 20.94 12.23
CA GLU A 69 5.77 21.11 13.05
C GLU A 69 4.66 21.87 12.30
N PRO A 70 3.35 21.53 12.54
CA PRO A 70 2.25 22.35 12.05
C PRO A 70 2.34 23.79 12.58
N PRO A 71 1.94 24.82 11.79
CA PRO A 71 1.28 24.79 10.49
C PRO A 71 2.21 24.72 9.27
N TRP A 72 3.52 24.65 9.47
CA TRP A 72 4.53 24.69 8.39
C TRP A 72 4.76 23.34 7.72
N GLY A 73 4.41 22.25 8.40
CA GLY A 73 4.52 20.89 7.91
C GLY A 73 3.22 20.11 7.96
N ILE A 74 3.21 18.91 7.38
CA ILE A 74 2.08 17.98 7.38
C ILE A 74 2.30 16.96 8.49
N SER A 75 1.36 16.87 9.44
CA SER A 75 1.34 15.81 10.44
C SER A 75 0.29 14.76 10.10
N PHE A 76 0.65 13.49 10.27
CA PHE A 76 -0.23 12.35 10.08
C PHE A 76 -0.64 11.78 11.43
N LYS A 77 -1.93 11.89 11.74
CA LYS A 77 -2.48 11.39 13.00
C LYS A 77 -3.12 10.03 12.78
N ILE A 78 -2.55 9.01 13.41
CA ILE A 78 -3.03 7.63 13.29
C ILE A 78 -3.66 7.21 14.60
N ASP A 79 -4.95 6.89 14.58
CA ASP A 79 -5.70 6.34 15.69
C ASP A 79 -6.23 4.93 15.38
N GLY A 80 -6.88 4.30 16.36
CA GLY A 80 -7.41 2.95 16.21
C GLY A 80 -8.46 2.81 15.11
N VAL A 81 -9.24 3.86 14.84
CA VAL A 81 -10.27 3.85 13.78
C VAL A 81 -9.62 3.91 12.41
N ASN A 82 -8.66 4.81 12.22
CA ASN A 82 -7.94 4.96 10.97
C ASN A 82 -7.21 3.69 10.56
N ILE A 83 -6.49 3.06 11.50
CA ILE A 83 -5.76 1.83 11.22
C ILE A 83 -6.71 0.65 10.97
N GLY A 84 -7.85 0.59 11.66
CA GLY A 84 -8.86 -0.43 11.42
C GLY A 84 -9.44 -0.35 10.00
N LEU A 85 -9.77 0.86 9.54
CA LEU A 85 -10.22 1.09 8.16
C LEU A 85 -9.12 0.76 7.15
N GLN A 86 -7.89 1.16 7.41
CA GLN A 86 -6.75 0.88 6.55
C GLN A 86 -6.53 -0.64 6.39
N LEU A 87 -6.59 -1.41 7.47
CA LEU A 87 -6.50 -2.87 7.42
C LEU A 87 -7.62 -3.49 6.61
N LEU A 88 -8.86 -3.03 6.81
CA LEU A 88 -10.01 -3.46 6.05
C LEU A 88 -9.79 -3.25 4.55
N PHE A 89 -9.40 -2.04 4.14
CA PHE A 89 -9.13 -1.73 2.74
C PHE A 89 -7.96 -2.53 2.18
N SER A 90 -6.89 -2.74 2.94
CA SER A 90 -5.75 -3.55 2.53
C SER A 90 -6.15 -4.99 2.21
N ILE A 91 -7.00 -5.59 3.02
CA ILE A 91 -7.53 -6.94 2.79
C ILE A 91 -8.42 -6.96 1.54
N PHE A 92 -9.32 -5.98 1.38
CA PHE A 92 -10.18 -5.88 0.20
C PHE A 92 -9.38 -5.76 -1.09
N VAL A 93 -8.38 -4.89 -1.12
CA VAL A 93 -7.53 -4.70 -2.31
C VAL A 93 -6.73 -5.96 -2.60
N LEU A 94 -6.21 -6.63 -1.57
CA LEU A 94 -5.46 -7.88 -1.74
C LEU A 94 -6.34 -8.98 -2.36
N VAL A 95 -7.53 -9.19 -1.82
CA VAL A 95 -8.51 -10.16 -2.36
C VAL A 95 -8.89 -9.80 -3.79
N SER A 96 -9.20 -8.53 -4.07
CA SER A 96 -9.52 -8.05 -5.41
C SER A 96 -8.40 -8.29 -6.41
N THR A 97 -7.15 -8.09 -6.00
CA THR A 97 -5.97 -8.31 -6.84
C THR A 97 -5.81 -9.80 -7.20
N PHE A 98 -6.10 -10.71 -6.27
CA PHE A 98 -6.09 -12.14 -6.57
C PHE A 98 -7.15 -12.52 -7.60
N TYR A 99 -8.36 -12.00 -7.45
CA TYR A 99 -9.46 -12.30 -8.37
C TYR A 99 -9.32 -11.60 -9.73
N SER A 100 -8.72 -10.41 -9.76
CA SER A 100 -8.62 -9.59 -10.97
C SER A 100 -7.92 -10.33 -12.12
N ARG A 101 -6.90 -11.11 -11.84
CA ARG A 101 -6.19 -11.88 -12.86
C ARG A 101 -7.11 -12.81 -13.64
N LYS A 102 -7.99 -13.52 -12.92
CA LYS A 102 -8.93 -14.47 -13.55
C LYS A 102 -9.92 -13.75 -14.45
N ILE A 103 -10.42 -12.61 -14.00
CA ILE A 103 -11.39 -11.80 -14.75
C ILE A 103 -10.71 -11.20 -15.99
N PHE A 104 -9.56 -10.59 -15.84
CA PHE A 104 -8.84 -9.98 -16.96
C PHE A 104 -8.41 -10.97 -18.03
N LEU A 105 -8.00 -12.17 -17.66
CA LEU A 105 -7.63 -13.20 -18.63
C LEU A 105 -8.84 -13.75 -19.41
N ASN A 106 -10.04 -13.68 -18.83
CA ASN A 106 -11.26 -14.16 -19.47
C ASN A 106 -11.97 -13.10 -20.31
N GLU A 107 -11.89 -11.81 -19.93
CA GLU A 107 -12.68 -10.73 -20.51
C GLU A 107 -11.88 -9.82 -21.44
N ILE A 108 -10.57 -9.71 -21.24
CA ILE A 108 -9.71 -8.84 -22.06
C ILE A 108 -8.89 -9.70 -23.02
N ASP A 109 -8.83 -9.27 -24.28
CA ASP A 109 -8.02 -9.93 -25.29
C ASP A 109 -6.59 -10.11 -24.76
N TYR A 110 -6.07 -11.31 -24.88
CA TYR A 110 -4.77 -11.75 -24.34
C TYR A 110 -3.63 -10.78 -24.71
N ARG A 111 -3.74 -10.09 -25.82
CA ARG A 111 -2.71 -9.13 -26.29
C ARG A 111 -2.63 -7.88 -25.43
N ASP A 112 -3.72 -7.41 -24.86
CA ASP A 112 -3.79 -6.15 -24.11
C ASP A 112 -3.89 -6.35 -22.59
N SER A 113 -3.98 -7.58 -22.11
CA SER A 113 -4.14 -7.88 -20.68
C SER A 113 -3.02 -7.33 -19.80
N GLY A 114 -1.78 -7.32 -20.27
CA GLY A 114 -0.65 -6.78 -19.52
C GLY A 114 -0.73 -5.27 -19.29
N LYS A 115 -1.20 -4.52 -20.30
CA LYS A 115 -1.42 -3.07 -20.18
C LYS A 115 -2.59 -2.76 -19.24
N ALA A 116 -3.64 -3.54 -19.27
CA ALA A 116 -4.78 -3.37 -18.38
C ALA A 116 -4.37 -3.50 -16.90
N TYR A 117 -3.53 -4.47 -16.56
CA TYR A 117 -3.00 -4.62 -15.20
C TYR A 117 -2.10 -3.46 -14.76
N SER A 118 -1.29 -2.92 -15.67
CA SER A 118 -0.39 -1.82 -15.34
C SER A 118 -1.12 -0.50 -15.10
N LEU A 119 -2.29 -0.31 -15.71
CA LEU A 119 -3.10 0.89 -15.58
C LEU A 119 -4.13 0.82 -14.42
N TRP A 120 -4.41 -0.38 -13.95
CA TRP A 120 -5.41 -0.63 -12.89
C TRP A 120 -4.79 -0.62 -11.50
#